data_dce2d5696349012b8dbe259274d9186e
#
_entry.id   dce2d5696349012b8dbe259274d9186e
#
_cell.length_a   1.000
_cell.length_b   1.000
_cell.length_c   1.000
_cell.angle_alpha   90.00
_cell.angle_beta   90.00
_cell.angle_gamma   90.00
#
_symmetry.space_group_name_H-M   'P 1'
#
loop_
_entity.id
_entity.type
_entity.pdbx_description
1 polymer ?
#
loop_
_entity_poly.entity_id
_entity_poly.type
_entity_poly.pdbx_seq_one_letter_code
_entity_poly.pdbx_strand_id
1 'polypeptide(L)'
;MRIEWRAGRIKEIVAETSHAKTLIMDVPGWPGHLAGQHVDVRLTAEDGYQAQRSYSIASAPGDPTLAITIERLDDGEVSPYLTDALGVGDRVELRGPIGGYFVWEPSLAGPLFLVAGGSGIVPLMAMLRARAAAGPARQAAAPATLLYSSRGWDDVIYRDELAGLAKTSDIRVVHTLTRSQPPGWAGFSRRIDADMLLEVAPAPSLAPHIYVCGPTSLVESASATLVEIGHDAARVKTERFGPTGS
;
A
#
# COMPACT_ATOMS: atom_id res chain seq x y z
N MET A 1 12.73 -18.85 -9.75
CA MET A 1 11.57 -18.88 -10.68
C MET A 1 11.80 -17.80 -11.73
N ARG A 2 11.62 -18.09 -13.02
CA ARG A 2 11.78 -17.10 -14.09
C ARG A 2 10.54 -16.19 -14.05
N ILE A 3 10.74 -14.89 -13.91
CA ILE A 3 9.64 -13.90 -13.92
C ILE A 3 9.24 -13.66 -15.38
N GLU A 4 8.01 -13.98 -15.73
CA GLU A 4 7.49 -13.92 -17.11
C GLU A 4 6.41 -12.84 -17.22
N TRP A 5 6.30 -12.22 -18.41
CA TRP A 5 5.21 -11.32 -18.75
C TRP A 5 3.91 -12.12 -18.93
N ARG A 6 2.84 -11.62 -18.35
CA ARG A 6 1.47 -12.17 -18.43
C ARG A 6 0.50 -11.08 -18.85
N ALA A 7 -0.59 -11.46 -19.46
CA ALA A 7 -1.70 -10.57 -19.76
C ALA A 7 -2.77 -10.74 -18.67
N GLY A 8 -2.96 -9.71 -17.84
CA GLY A 8 -4.07 -9.62 -16.91
C GLY A 8 -5.29 -9.01 -17.61
N ARG A 9 -6.47 -9.63 -17.50
CA ARG A 9 -7.73 -9.07 -17.99
C ARG A 9 -8.44 -8.34 -16.86
N ILE A 10 -8.77 -7.07 -17.06
CA ILE A 10 -9.51 -6.24 -16.10
C ILE A 10 -10.93 -6.80 -15.96
N LYS A 11 -11.29 -7.16 -14.72
CA LYS A 11 -12.61 -7.65 -14.33
C LYS A 11 -13.47 -6.54 -13.71
N GLU A 12 -12.80 -5.64 -12.98
CA GLU A 12 -13.45 -4.56 -12.27
C GLU A 12 -12.48 -3.38 -12.12
N ILE A 13 -13.03 -2.17 -12.08
CA ILE A 13 -12.31 -0.93 -11.80
C ILE A 13 -13.05 -0.23 -10.66
N VAL A 14 -12.34 -0.01 -9.55
CA VAL A 14 -12.87 0.70 -8.39
C VAL A 14 -12.25 2.08 -8.33
N ALA A 15 -13.08 3.13 -8.31
CA ALA A 15 -12.64 4.49 -8.06
C ALA A 15 -12.41 4.66 -6.54
N GLU A 16 -11.15 4.74 -6.12
CA GLU A 16 -10.79 4.92 -4.70
C GLU A 16 -10.90 6.39 -4.29
N THR A 17 -10.41 7.27 -5.15
CA THR A 17 -10.48 8.74 -5.02
C THR A 17 -10.65 9.37 -6.40
N SER A 18 -10.71 10.70 -6.49
CA SER A 18 -10.69 11.40 -7.79
C SER A 18 -9.43 11.17 -8.61
N HIS A 19 -8.33 10.72 -7.97
CA HIS A 19 -7.02 10.54 -8.58
C HIS A 19 -6.46 9.11 -8.44
N ALA A 20 -7.18 8.18 -7.82
CA ALA A 20 -6.72 6.82 -7.64
C ALA A 20 -7.79 5.80 -8.02
N LYS A 21 -7.38 4.77 -8.76
CA LYS A 21 -8.23 3.65 -9.18
C LYS A 21 -7.55 2.33 -8.87
N THR A 22 -8.35 1.35 -8.45
CA THR A 22 -7.93 -0.05 -8.31
C THR A 22 -8.38 -0.83 -9.53
N LEU A 23 -7.43 -1.49 -10.19
CA LEU A 23 -7.69 -2.45 -11.26
C LEU A 23 -7.67 -3.86 -10.66
N ILE A 24 -8.79 -4.56 -10.75
CA ILE A 24 -8.93 -5.96 -10.32
C ILE A 24 -8.89 -6.84 -11.58
N MET A 25 -7.93 -7.75 -11.64
CA MET A 25 -7.59 -8.49 -12.85
C MET A 25 -7.62 -10.00 -12.63
N ASP A 26 -8.08 -10.71 -13.65
CA ASP A 26 -7.81 -12.14 -13.82
C ASP A 26 -6.48 -12.31 -14.55
N VAL A 27 -5.53 -13.01 -13.94
CA VAL A 27 -4.18 -13.23 -14.47
C VAL A 27 -3.92 -14.72 -14.59
N PRO A 28 -4.17 -15.34 -15.75
CA PRO A 28 -3.96 -16.76 -15.95
C PRO A 28 -2.54 -17.19 -15.62
N GLY A 29 -2.40 -18.26 -14.83
CA GLY A 29 -1.09 -18.78 -14.40
C GLY A 29 -0.36 -17.89 -13.41
N TRP A 30 -1.06 -17.01 -12.69
CA TRP A 30 -0.48 -16.23 -11.59
C TRP A 30 0.07 -17.18 -10.51
N PRO A 31 1.37 -17.06 -10.14
CA PRO A 31 2.00 -18.02 -9.21
C PRO A 31 1.68 -17.77 -7.73
N GLY A 32 0.81 -16.80 -7.43
CA GLY A 32 0.63 -16.26 -6.08
C GLY A 32 1.68 -15.19 -5.75
N HIS A 33 1.51 -14.54 -4.60
CA HIS A 33 2.39 -13.48 -4.13
C HIS A 33 2.39 -13.40 -2.60
N LEU A 34 3.31 -12.62 -2.03
CA LEU A 34 3.34 -12.23 -0.62
C LEU A 34 2.84 -10.78 -0.49
N ALA A 35 2.22 -10.46 0.65
CA ALA A 35 1.77 -9.09 0.92
C ALA A 35 2.98 -8.15 1.03
N GLY A 36 2.94 -7.05 0.25
CA GLY A 36 4.03 -6.09 0.12
C GLY A 36 4.89 -6.27 -1.14
N GLN A 37 4.65 -7.30 -1.97
CA GLN A 37 5.27 -7.43 -3.28
C GLN A 37 4.60 -6.53 -4.32
N HIS A 38 5.28 -6.33 -5.46
CA HIS A 38 4.81 -5.53 -6.58
C HIS A 38 4.86 -6.29 -7.90
N VAL A 39 4.27 -5.71 -8.91
CA VAL A 39 4.37 -6.10 -10.32
C VAL A 39 4.95 -4.96 -11.13
N ASP A 40 5.66 -5.27 -12.19
CA ASP A 40 5.91 -4.33 -13.27
C ASP A 40 4.77 -4.40 -14.27
N VAL A 41 4.25 -3.25 -14.65
CA VAL A 41 3.26 -3.07 -15.72
C VAL A 41 3.96 -2.43 -16.91
N ARG A 42 3.69 -2.96 -18.11
CA ARG A 42 4.22 -2.44 -19.36
C ARG A 42 3.09 -2.05 -20.30
N LEU A 43 3.23 -0.89 -20.89
CA LEU A 43 2.43 -0.43 -22.01
C LEU A 43 3.29 -0.45 -23.26
N THR A 44 2.72 -0.91 -24.37
CA THR A 44 3.38 -0.92 -25.69
C THR A 44 2.53 -0.08 -26.65
N ALA A 45 3.12 0.98 -27.17
CA ALA A 45 2.49 1.82 -28.18
C ALA A 45 2.52 1.16 -29.58
N GLU A 46 1.72 1.66 -30.52
CA GLU A 46 1.61 1.10 -31.89
C GLU A 46 2.94 1.13 -32.66
N ASP A 47 3.81 2.10 -32.37
CA ASP A 47 5.15 2.22 -32.97
C ASP A 47 6.19 1.30 -32.31
N GLY A 48 5.79 0.52 -31.30
CA GLY A 48 6.66 -0.39 -30.55
C GLY A 48 7.38 0.24 -29.36
N TYR A 49 7.17 1.54 -29.06
CA TYR A 49 7.67 2.17 -27.84
C TYR A 49 7.08 1.49 -26.60
N GLN A 50 7.90 1.31 -25.58
CA GLN A 50 7.48 0.65 -24.34
C GLN A 50 7.77 1.52 -23.12
N ALA A 51 6.76 1.73 -22.31
CA ALA A 51 6.86 2.36 -21.00
C ALA A 51 6.54 1.33 -19.91
N GLN A 52 7.35 1.29 -18.86
CA GLN A 52 7.18 0.35 -17.75
C GLN A 52 7.19 1.08 -16.42
N ARG A 53 6.29 0.67 -15.49
CA ARG A 53 6.26 1.18 -14.11
C ARG A 53 5.92 0.03 -13.15
N SER A 54 6.44 0.14 -11.93
CA SER A 54 6.16 -0.81 -10.86
C SER A 54 4.96 -0.35 -10.04
N TYR A 55 4.06 -1.29 -9.73
CA TYR A 55 2.88 -1.06 -8.90
C TYR A 55 2.79 -2.12 -7.82
N SER A 56 2.62 -1.69 -6.58
CA SER A 56 2.41 -2.60 -5.46
C SER A 56 1.13 -3.39 -5.64
N ILE A 57 1.17 -4.66 -5.27
CA ILE A 57 -0.01 -5.53 -5.25
C ILE A 57 -0.89 -5.12 -4.07
N ALA A 58 -2.16 -4.88 -4.35
CA ALA A 58 -3.16 -4.49 -3.37
C ALA A 58 -3.94 -5.68 -2.80
N SER A 59 -4.16 -6.74 -3.61
CA SER A 59 -4.89 -7.94 -3.18
C SER A 59 -4.15 -8.71 -2.08
N ALA A 60 -4.90 -9.46 -1.27
CA ALA A 60 -4.29 -10.38 -0.32
C ALA A 60 -3.63 -11.58 -1.05
N PRO A 61 -2.58 -12.17 -0.46
CA PRO A 61 -2.11 -13.48 -0.91
C PRO A 61 -3.24 -14.50 -0.84
N GLY A 62 -3.43 -15.27 -1.93
CA GLY A 62 -4.47 -16.27 -2.03
C GLY A 62 -5.81 -15.76 -2.60
N ASP A 63 -5.97 -14.47 -2.83
CA ASP A 63 -7.12 -13.95 -3.56
C ASP A 63 -7.17 -14.52 -4.99
N PRO A 64 -8.37 -14.80 -5.53
CA PRO A 64 -8.53 -15.38 -6.87
C PRO A 64 -8.18 -14.39 -7.98
N THR A 65 -8.08 -13.10 -7.68
CA THR A 65 -7.76 -12.02 -8.60
C THR A 65 -6.58 -11.20 -8.10
N LEU A 66 -5.83 -10.63 -9.03
CA LEU A 66 -4.77 -9.68 -8.71
C LEU A 66 -5.33 -8.26 -8.74
N ALA A 67 -5.08 -7.49 -7.70
CA ALA A 67 -5.43 -6.08 -7.66
C ALA A 67 -4.17 -5.21 -7.56
N ILE A 68 -4.15 -4.13 -8.34
CA ILE A 68 -3.18 -3.03 -8.22
C ILE A 68 -3.93 -1.72 -8.11
N THR A 69 -3.43 -0.80 -7.30
CA THR A 69 -4.02 0.54 -7.19
C THR A 69 -3.04 1.57 -7.75
N ILE A 70 -3.54 2.38 -8.64
CA ILE A 70 -2.79 3.37 -9.40
C ILE A 70 -3.24 4.76 -8.97
N GLU A 71 -2.30 5.56 -8.45
CA GLU A 71 -2.48 7.00 -8.32
C GLU A 71 -2.07 7.67 -9.63
N ARG A 72 -2.98 8.48 -10.19
CA ARG A 72 -2.75 9.20 -11.43
C ARG A 72 -1.77 10.35 -11.21
N LEU A 73 -0.70 10.34 -11.97
CA LEU A 73 0.29 11.43 -12.02
C LEU A 73 0.06 12.19 -13.33
N ASP A 74 -0.26 13.48 -13.26
CA ASP A 74 -0.61 14.29 -14.44
C ASP A 74 0.49 14.30 -15.51
N ASP A 75 1.75 14.33 -15.08
CA ASP A 75 2.93 14.31 -15.95
C ASP A 75 3.43 12.89 -16.27
N GLY A 76 2.69 11.84 -15.85
CA GLY A 76 3.09 10.44 -16.05
C GLY A 76 2.66 9.91 -17.42
N GLU A 77 3.45 9.01 -18.00
CA GLU A 77 3.09 8.33 -19.26
C GLU A 77 2.16 7.13 -19.03
N VAL A 78 2.34 6.40 -17.94
CA VAL A 78 1.69 5.11 -17.67
C VAL A 78 0.43 5.27 -16.82
N SER A 79 0.51 6.02 -15.71
CA SER A 79 -0.61 6.13 -14.78
C SER A 79 -1.86 6.79 -15.38
N PRO A 80 -1.79 7.86 -16.22
CA PRO A 80 -2.98 8.39 -16.90
C PRO A 80 -3.63 7.38 -17.84
N TYR A 81 -2.83 6.63 -18.61
CA TYR A 81 -3.37 5.60 -19.48
C TYR A 81 -4.12 4.51 -18.71
N LEU A 82 -3.52 4.00 -17.62
CA LEU A 82 -4.12 2.97 -16.78
C LEU A 82 -5.40 3.44 -16.08
N THR A 83 -5.50 4.73 -15.74
CA THR A 83 -6.66 5.27 -15.02
C THR A 83 -7.75 5.82 -15.92
N ASP A 84 -7.41 6.37 -17.09
CA ASP A 84 -8.36 7.12 -17.89
C ASP A 84 -8.77 6.40 -19.18
N ALA A 85 -7.88 5.57 -19.77
CA ALA A 85 -8.12 4.94 -21.05
C ALA A 85 -8.62 3.49 -20.94
N LEU A 86 -8.25 2.76 -19.86
CA LEU A 86 -8.63 1.36 -19.74
C LEU A 86 -10.03 1.17 -19.16
N GLY A 87 -10.71 0.16 -19.69
CA GLY A 87 -12.04 -0.30 -19.28
C GLY A 87 -12.07 -1.76 -18.83
N VAL A 88 -13.20 -2.18 -18.28
CA VAL A 88 -13.47 -3.59 -17.97
C VAL A 88 -13.41 -4.41 -19.24
N GLY A 89 -12.65 -5.50 -19.23
CA GLY A 89 -12.40 -6.37 -20.37
C GLY A 89 -11.06 -6.15 -21.06
N ASP A 90 -10.44 -4.99 -20.88
CA ASP A 90 -9.12 -4.69 -21.44
C ASP A 90 -8.02 -5.54 -20.80
N ARG A 91 -6.86 -5.56 -21.44
CA ARG A 91 -5.70 -6.33 -20.98
C ARG A 91 -4.55 -5.43 -20.62
N VAL A 92 -3.86 -5.80 -19.54
CA VAL A 92 -2.64 -5.16 -19.04
C VAL A 92 -1.52 -6.18 -19.05
N GLU A 93 -0.39 -5.84 -19.65
CA GLU A 93 0.82 -6.66 -19.54
C GLU A 93 1.51 -6.41 -18.21
N LEU A 94 1.72 -7.47 -17.45
CA LEU A 94 2.37 -7.40 -16.16
C LEU A 94 3.34 -8.57 -15.94
N ARG A 95 4.34 -8.36 -15.12
CA ARG A 95 5.24 -9.42 -14.65
C ARG A 95 5.47 -9.30 -13.15
N GLY A 96 5.58 -10.45 -12.49
CA GLY A 96 5.78 -10.55 -11.06
C GLY A 96 5.43 -11.94 -10.54
N PRO A 97 5.32 -12.09 -9.21
CA PRO A 97 5.56 -11.05 -8.20
C PRO A 97 7.05 -10.72 -8.07
N ILE A 98 7.35 -9.48 -7.70
CA ILE A 98 8.70 -8.95 -7.51
C ILE A 98 8.83 -8.43 -6.09
N GLY A 99 10.03 -8.53 -5.50
CA GLY A 99 10.34 -8.07 -4.15
C GLY A 99 10.35 -9.19 -3.12
N GLY A 100 11.06 -8.97 -2.02
CA GLY A 100 11.20 -9.94 -0.92
C GLY A 100 11.60 -9.28 0.40
N TYR A 101 12.04 -8.01 0.36
CA TYR A 101 12.42 -7.27 1.55
C TYR A 101 11.21 -6.67 2.27
N PHE A 102 10.30 -6.03 1.53
CA PHE A 102 9.12 -5.32 2.05
C PHE A 102 7.90 -6.25 2.14
N VAL A 103 8.08 -7.43 2.71
CA VAL A 103 7.00 -8.44 2.81
C VAL A 103 6.64 -8.74 4.26
N TRP A 104 5.36 -9.00 4.48
CA TRP A 104 4.80 -9.45 5.74
C TRP A 104 3.90 -10.68 5.53
N GLU A 105 3.95 -11.60 6.49
CA GLU A 105 3.14 -12.81 6.50
C GLU A 105 2.43 -12.98 7.84
N PRO A 106 1.20 -13.53 7.85
CA PRO A 106 0.46 -13.78 9.10
C PRO A 106 1.13 -14.77 10.07
N SER A 107 2.15 -15.50 9.63
CA SER A 107 2.97 -16.37 10.47
C SER A 107 3.86 -15.60 11.44
N LEU A 108 4.18 -14.34 11.14
CA LEU A 108 4.98 -13.47 11.99
C LEU A 108 4.15 -13.01 13.20
N ALA A 109 4.58 -13.40 14.40
CA ALA A 109 3.96 -12.97 15.66
C ALA A 109 4.48 -11.59 16.09
N GLY A 110 3.68 -10.88 16.89
CA GLY A 110 4.00 -9.56 17.42
C GLY A 110 3.25 -8.43 16.72
N PRO A 111 3.28 -7.22 17.30
CA PRO A 111 2.54 -6.09 16.76
C PRO A 111 2.99 -5.72 15.34
N LEU A 112 2.04 -5.30 14.51
CA LEU A 112 2.26 -4.77 13.18
C LEU A 112 2.02 -3.26 13.18
N PHE A 113 3.05 -2.47 12.90
CA PHE A 113 2.94 -1.03 12.78
C PHE A 113 3.19 -0.59 11.33
N LEU A 114 2.19 0.04 10.75
CA LEU A 114 2.16 0.46 9.36
C LEU A 114 2.12 1.99 9.29
N VAL A 115 3.01 2.59 8.52
CA VAL A 115 3.04 4.04 8.27
C VAL A 115 2.92 4.29 6.78
N ALA A 116 1.83 4.93 6.38
CA ALA A 116 1.52 5.20 4.99
C ALA A 116 1.54 6.70 4.65
N GLY A 117 1.98 7.03 3.45
CA GLY A 117 1.77 8.35 2.83
C GLY A 117 1.18 8.22 1.43
N GLY A 118 -0.02 8.81 1.20
CA GLY A 118 -0.69 8.74 -0.11
C GLY A 118 -0.85 7.29 -0.60
N SER A 119 -0.45 7.02 -1.84
CA SER A 119 -0.49 5.67 -2.43
C SER A 119 0.45 4.65 -1.78
N GLY A 120 1.31 5.07 -0.85
CA GLY A 120 2.07 4.15 0.01
C GLY A 120 1.21 3.23 0.88
N ILE A 121 -0.09 3.51 0.98
CA ILE A 121 -1.05 2.60 1.62
C ILE A 121 -1.21 1.27 0.87
N VAL A 122 -0.94 1.22 -0.44
CA VAL A 122 -1.28 0.06 -1.30
C VAL A 122 -0.62 -1.25 -0.83
N PRO A 123 0.71 -1.35 -0.68
CA PRO A 123 1.34 -2.58 -0.19
C PRO A 123 0.95 -2.89 1.26
N LEU A 124 0.68 -1.86 2.07
CA LEU A 124 0.26 -2.02 3.46
C LEU A 124 -1.18 -2.54 3.55
N MET A 125 -2.04 -2.18 2.59
CA MET A 125 -3.39 -2.71 2.49
C MET A 125 -3.38 -4.21 2.18
N ALA A 126 -2.48 -4.69 1.32
CA ALA A 126 -2.29 -6.12 1.10
C ALA A 126 -1.92 -6.86 2.41
N MET A 127 -1.08 -6.24 3.28
CA MET A 127 -0.75 -6.80 4.59
C MET A 127 -1.96 -6.83 5.53
N LEU A 128 -2.78 -5.77 5.56
CA LEU A 128 -4.00 -5.70 6.35
C LEU A 128 -5.05 -6.72 5.89
N ARG A 129 -5.23 -6.88 4.56
CA ARG A 129 -6.10 -7.90 3.96
C ARG A 129 -5.62 -9.32 4.28
N ALA A 130 -4.31 -9.57 4.16
CA ALA A 130 -3.71 -10.86 4.53
C ALA A 130 -3.93 -11.18 6.02
N ARG A 131 -3.77 -10.18 6.90
CA ARG A 131 -4.04 -10.31 8.33
C ARG A 131 -5.52 -10.62 8.60
N ALA A 132 -6.43 -9.91 7.94
CA ALA A 132 -7.86 -10.11 8.10
C ALA A 132 -8.29 -11.53 7.65
N ALA A 133 -7.73 -12.02 6.55
CA ALA A 133 -8.00 -13.36 6.03
C ALA A 133 -7.45 -14.49 6.90
N ALA A 134 -6.44 -14.23 7.73
CA ALA A 134 -5.80 -15.24 8.58
C ALA A 134 -6.64 -15.69 9.80
N GLY A 135 -7.75 -15.02 10.06
CA GLY A 135 -8.70 -15.35 11.12
C GLY A 135 -8.36 -14.80 12.50
N PRO A 136 -9.32 -14.88 13.46
CA PRO A 136 -9.24 -14.15 14.74
C PRO A 136 -8.02 -14.49 15.60
N ALA A 137 -7.61 -15.75 15.66
CA ALA A 137 -6.48 -16.18 16.47
C ALA A 137 -5.15 -15.55 15.98
N ARG A 138 -4.96 -15.44 14.67
CA ARG A 138 -3.79 -14.78 14.09
C ARG A 138 -3.86 -13.28 14.22
N GLN A 139 -5.05 -12.69 14.10
CA GLN A 139 -5.27 -11.26 14.32
C GLN A 139 -4.89 -10.85 15.75
N ALA A 140 -5.29 -11.64 16.75
CA ALA A 140 -4.92 -11.41 18.15
C ALA A 140 -3.42 -11.56 18.42
N ALA A 141 -2.74 -12.48 17.71
CA ALA A 141 -1.29 -12.67 17.82
C ALA A 141 -0.47 -11.54 17.17
N ALA A 142 -1.08 -10.77 16.27
CA ALA A 142 -0.44 -9.66 15.56
C ALA A 142 -1.38 -8.43 15.55
N PRO A 143 -1.60 -7.75 16.70
CA PRO A 143 -2.39 -6.52 16.72
C PRO A 143 -1.79 -5.49 15.77
N ALA A 144 -2.63 -4.77 15.02
CA ALA A 144 -2.17 -3.87 13.98
C ALA A 144 -2.53 -2.42 14.27
N THR A 145 -1.61 -1.53 13.97
CA THR A 145 -1.83 -0.07 13.96
C THR A 145 -1.39 0.49 12.61
N LEU A 146 -2.25 1.24 11.97
CA LEU A 146 -1.97 2.00 10.77
C LEU A 146 -1.98 3.49 11.09
N LEU A 147 -0.86 4.18 10.81
CA LEU A 147 -0.78 5.64 10.77
C LEU A 147 -0.74 6.06 9.30
N TYR A 148 -1.81 6.72 8.84
CA TYR A 148 -1.98 7.07 7.43
C TYR A 148 -2.05 8.58 7.22
N SER A 149 -1.08 9.11 6.47
CA SER A 149 -0.98 10.52 6.08
C SER A 149 -1.55 10.73 4.68
N SER A 150 -2.54 11.59 4.57
CA SER A 150 -3.16 12.03 3.32
C SER A 150 -3.19 13.56 3.25
N ARG A 151 -3.45 14.12 2.06
CA ARG A 151 -3.60 15.58 1.89
C ARG A 151 -4.91 16.04 2.49
N GLY A 152 -6.00 15.39 2.17
CA GLY A 152 -7.35 15.64 2.67
C GLY A 152 -8.10 14.33 2.89
N TRP A 153 -9.33 14.42 3.39
CA TRP A 153 -10.17 13.26 3.64
C TRP A 153 -10.59 12.56 2.34
N ASP A 154 -10.80 13.32 1.26
CA ASP A 154 -11.18 12.79 -0.05
C ASP A 154 -10.01 12.14 -0.80
N ASP A 155 -8.78 12.34 -0.32
CA ASP A 155 -7.56 11.69 -0.84
C ASP A 155 -7.24 10.37 -0.12
N VAL A 156 -8.07 9.93 0.83
CA VAL A 156 -7.86 8.67 1.57
C VAL A 156 -8.26 7.49 0.68
N ILE A 157 -7.26 6.77 0.15
CA ILE A 157 -7.44 5.54 -0.61
C ILE A 157 -7.92 4.43 0.34
N TYR A 158 -8.87 3.59 -0.09
CA TYR A 158 -9.50 2.52 0.71
C TYR A 158 -10.25 3.01 1.96
N ARG A 159 -10.73 4.24 1.96
CA ARG A 159 -11.34 4.89 3.14
C ARG A 159 -12.41 4.03 3.80
N ASP A 160 -13.37 3.54 3.03
CA ASP A 160 -14.50 2.78 3.57
C ASP A 160 -14.08 1.37 4.02
N GLU A 161 -13.14 0.75 3.32
CA GLU A 161 -12.57 -0.54 3.70
C GLU A 161 -11.76 -0.44 4.99
N LEU A 162 -10.92 0.59 5.14
CA LEU A 162 -10.18 0.85 6.38
C LEU A 162 -11.12 1.08 7.56
N ALA A 163 -12.21 1.82 7.37
CA ALA A 163 -13.23 2.02 8.38
C ALA A 163 -13.95 0.70 8.75
N GLY A 164 -14.16 -0.19 7.78
CA GLY A 164 -14.69 -1.54 7.99
C GLY A 164 -13.73 -2.41 8.79
N LEU A 165 -12.47 -2.47 8.39
CA LEU A 165 -11.42 -3.24 9.07
C LEU A 165 -11.20 -2.78 10.51
N ALA A 166 -11.25 -1.47 10.77
CA ALA A 166 -11.15 -0.93 12.13
C ALA A 166 -12.26 -1.43 13.06
N LYS A 167 -13.45 -1.73 12.51
CA LYS A 167 -14.59 -2.25 13.30
C LYS A 167 -14.55 -3.77 13.50
N THR A 168 -13.98 -4.51 12.56
CA THR A 168 -14.15 -5.97 12.49
C THR A 168 -12.89 -6.77 12.74
N SER A 169 -11.70 -6.14 12.65
CA SER A 169 -10.43 -6.87 12.58
C SER A 169 -9.38 -6.42 13.61
N ASP A 170 -9.78 -5.72 14.67
CA ASP A 170 -8.87 -5.23 15.72
C ASP A 170 -7.65 -4.48 15.13
N ILE A 171 -7.93 -3.52 14.25
CA ILE A 171 -6.95 -2.63 13.65
C ILE A 171 -7.19 -1.21 14.14
N ARG A 172 -6.19 -0.60 14.76
CA ARG A 172 -6.21 0.83 15.06
C ARG A 172 -5.81 1.61 13.81
N VAL A 173 -6.74 2.37 13.23
CA VAL A 173 -6.46 3.27 12.10
C VAL A 173 -6.40 4.71 12.60
N VAL A 174 -5.27 5.37 12.39
CA VAL A 174 -5.02 6.76 12.76
C VAL A 174 -4.71 7.55 11.50
N HIS A 175 -5.52 8.57 11.23
CA HIS A 175 -5.32 9.46 10.07
C HIS A 175 -4.69 10.77 10.49
N THR A 176 -3.80 11.28 9.63
CA THR A 176 -3.34 12.67 9.68
C THR A 176 -3.59 13.34 8.33
N LEU A 177 -4.28 14.48 8.33
CA LEU A 177 -4.64 15.23 7.13
C LEU A 177 -3.80 16.51 7.04
N THR A 178 -2.94 16.60 6.01
CA THR A 178 -1.88 17.61 5.97
C THR A 178 -2.26 18.92 5.30
N ARG A 179 -3.41 18.99 4.58
CA ARG A 179 -3.84 20.18 3.84
C ARG A 179 -5.26 20.61 4.19
N SER A 180 -6.22 19.70 4.05
CA SER A 180 -7.64 20.00 4.27
C SER A 180 -8.28 19.00 5.21
N GLN A 181 -9.10 19.48 6.15
CA GLN A 181 -9.81 18.68 7.13
C GLN A 181 -11.31 18.89 6.96
N PRO A 182 -12.15 17.85 7.05
CA PRO A 182 -13.59 18.02 7.06
C PRO A 182 -14.06 18.72 8.35
N PRO A 183 -15.24 19.37 8.34
CA PRO A 183 -15.81 19.94 9.55
C PRO A 183 -15.89 18.91 10.69
N GLY A 184 -15.47 19.30 11.89
CA GLY A 184 -15.48 18.42 13.07
C GLY A 184 -14.33 17.41 13.13
N TRP A 185 -13.30 17.55 12.29
CA TRP A 185 -12.14 16.69 12.33
C TRP A 185 -11.44 16.72 13.70
N ALA A 186 -11.29 15.54 14.33
CA ALA A 186 -10.66 15.37 15.64
C ALA A 186 -9.31 14.62 15.57
N GLY A 187 -8.88 14.21 14.37
CA GLY A 187 -7.58 13.56 14.15
C GLY A 187 -6.45 14.55 13.98
N PHE A 188 -5.27 14.04 13.67
CA PHE A 188 -4.10 14.89 13.42
C PHE A 188 -4.28 15.72 12.14
N SER A 189 -3.75 16.96 12.16
CA SER A 189 -3.82 17.91 11.04
C SER A 189 -2.45 18.46 10.64
N ARG A 190 -1.40 17.62 10.76
CA ARG A 190 -0.02 17.95 10.46
C ARG A 190 0.72 16.79 9.82
N ARG A 191 1.94 17.03 9.32
CA ARG A 191 2.82 15.94 8.86
C ARG A 191 3.20 15.04 10.04
N ILE A 192 3.50 13.77 9.73
CA ILE A 192 4.01 12.83 10.73
C ILE A 192 5.32 13.39 11.30
N ASP A 193 5.38 13.46 12.62
CA ASP A 193 6.49 13.94 13.43
C ASP A 193 6.80 12.98 14.60
N ALA A 194 7.84 13.28 15.36
CA ALA A 194 8.28 12.46 16.47
C ALA A 194 7.21 12.28 17.55
N ASP A 195 6.49 13.35 17.91
CA ASP A 195 5.45 13.31 18.93
C ASP A 195 4.29 12.41 18.49
N MET A 196 3.90 12.49 17.22
CA MET A 196 2.86 11.62 16.66
C MET A 196 3.30 10.15 16.66
N LEU A 197 4.54 9.88 16.29
CA LEU A 197 5.07 8.51 16.30
C LEU A 197 5.17 7.96 17.73
N LEU A 198 5.58 8.76 18.73
CA LEU A 198 5.59 8.39 20.13
C LEU A 198 4.19 8.06 20.67
N GLU A 199 3.16 8.80 20.23
CA GLU A 199 1.76 8.59 20.65
C GLU A 199 1.13 7.37 19.98
N VAL A 200 1.48 7.07 18.73
CA VAL A 200 0.75 6.10 17.89
C VAL A 200 1.45 4.76 17.81
N ALA A 201 2.79 4.72 17.78
CA ALA A 201 3.54 3.49 17.61
C ALA A 201 3.41 2.56 18.83
N PRO A 202 3.40 1.25 18.64
CA PRO A 202 3.58 0.30 19.74
C PRO A 202 4.92 0.53 20.45
N ALA A 203 5.00 0.25 21.74
CA ALA A 203 6.25 0.40 22.48
C ALA A 203 7.39 -0.45 21.86
N PRO A 204 8.63 0.07 21.79
CA PRO A 204 9.77 -0.65 21.23
C PRO A 204 10.02 -2.01 21.88
N SER A 205 9.73 -2.13 23.19
CA SER A 205 9.85 -3.37 23.96
C SER A 205 8.96 -4.51 23.47
N LEU A 206 7.89 -4.20 22.71
CA LEU A 206 7.02 -5.19 22.08
C LEU A 206 7.60 -5.73 20.77
N ALA A 207 8.75 -5.21 20.33
CA ALA A 207 9.46 -5.58 19.10
C ALA A 207 8.54 -5.65 17.87
N PRO A 208 7.80 -4.56 17.53
CA PRO A 208 6.86 -4.57 16.41
C PRO A 208 7.56 -4.79 15.06
N HIS A 209 6.84 -5.38 14.11
CA HIS A 209 7.20 -5.34 12.70
C HIS A 209 6.71 -4.02 12.12
N ILE A 210 7.62 -3.20 11.60
CA ILE A 210 7.32 -1.85 11.13
C ILE A 210 7.52 -1.76 9.62
N TYR A 211 6.53 -1.21 8.92
CA TYR A 211 6.57 -0.99 7.48
C TYR A 211 6.20 0.45 7.19
N VAL A 212 7.09 1.18 6.55
CA VAL A 212 6.91 2.59 6.18
C VAL A 212 6.91 2.71 4.67
N CYS A 213 5.83 3.21 4.08
CA CYS A 213 5.70 3.35 2.63
C CYS A 213 5.08 4.69 2.22
N GLY A 214 5.64 5.32 1.20
CA GLY A 214 5.15 6.59 0.68
C GLY A 214 6.22 7.45 0.02
N PRO A 215 6.01 8.79 -0.04
CA PRO A 215 7.00 9.72 -0.58
C PRO A 215 8.33 9.65 0.18
N THR A 216 9.44 9.79 -0.54
CA THR A 216 10.79 9.67 0.02
C THR A 216 10.99 10.48 1.30
N SER A 217 10.56 11.75 1.33
CA SER A 217 10.72 12.61 2.51
C SER A 217 9.96 12.10 3.74
N LEU A 218 8.77 11.52 3.58
CA LEU A 218 8.02 10.91 4.66
C LEU A 218 8.73 9.65 5.16
N VAL A 219 9.14 8.79 4.23
CA VAL A 219 9.77 7.51 4.57
C VAL A 219 11.08 7.73 5.33
N GLU A 220 11.95 8.63 4.84
CA GLU A 220 13.22 8.95 5.50
C GLU A 220 13.00 9.53 6.91
N SER A 221 12.13 10.55 7.04
CA SER A 221 11.84 11.17 8.32
C SER A 221 11.23 10.18 9.31
N ALA A 222 10.18 9.45 8.91
CA ALA A 222 9.50 8.54 9.83
C ALA A 222 10.39 7.36 10.25
N SER A 223 11.16 6.77 9.31
CA SER A 223 12.03 5.64 9.64
C SER A 223 13.21 6.05 10.55
N ALA A 224 13.82 7.21 10.31
CA ALA A 224 14.87 7.73 11.19
C ALA A 224 14.33 7.99 12.60
N THR A 225 13.20 8.69 12.71
CA THR A 225 12.56 8.97 14.01
C THR A 225 12.18 7.69 14.75
N LEU A 226 11.65 6.68 14.06
CA LEU A 226 11.32 5.39 14.70
C LEU A 226 12.54 4.73 15.33
N VAL A 227 13.71 4.80 14.67
CA VAL A 227 14.96 4.28 15.24
C VAL A 227 15.43 5.15 16.41
N GLU A 228 15.33 6.49 16.30
CA GLU A 228 15.71 7.43 17.37
C GLU A 228 14.88 7.22 18.65
N ILE A 229 13.58 6.90 18.54
CA ILE A 229 12.72 6.61 19.67
C ILE A 229 12.84 5.17 20.19
N GLY A 230 13.81 4.39 19.69
CA GLY A 230 14.25 3.12 20.22
C GLY A 230 13.75 1.86 19.53
N HIS A 231 13.10 1.97 18.36
CA HIS A 231 12.77 0.78 17.58
C HIS A 231 14.01 0.18 16.90
N ASP A 232 14.05 -1.15 16.84
CA ASP A 232 15.13 -1.88 16.15
C ASP A 232 15.11 -1.58 14.65
N ALA A 233 16.20 -1.02 14.13
CA ALA A 233 16.35 -0.69 12.72
C ALA A 233 16.16 -1.91 11.80
N ALA A 234 16.51 -3.12 12.24
CA ALA A 234 16.32 -4.35 11.48
C ALA A 234 14.83 -4.71 11.30
N ARG A 235 13.95 -4.15 12.13
CA ARG A 235 12.50 -4.34 12.07
C ARG A 235 11.76 -3.22 11.35
N VAL A 236 12.44 -2.13 10.99
CA VAL A 236 11.88 -1.01 10.22
C VAL A 236 12.17 -1.24 8.75
N LYS A 237 11.18 -1.72 8.01
CA LYS A 237 11.25 -1.91 6.56
C LYS A 237 10.64 -0.74 5.83
N THR A 238 11.27 -0.29 4.75
CA THR A 238 10.88 0.93 4.04
C THR A 238 10.73 0.68 2.54
N GLU A 239 9.72 1.31 1.93
CA GLU A 239 9.55 1.38 0.48
C GLU A 239 9.17 2.81 0.07
N ARG A 240 9.77 3.30 -1.02
CA ARG A 240 9.64 4.69 -1.45
C ARG A 240 8.93 4.77 -2.78
N PHE A 241 7.93 5.64 -2.86
CA PHE A 241 7.32 6.05 -4.11
C PHE A 241 7.70 7.51 -4.41
N GLY A 242 8.13 7.75 -5.62
CA GLY A 242 8.50 9.08 -6.05
C GLY A 242 9.25 9.01 -7.37
N PRO A 243 9.54 10.14 -8.02
CA PRO A 243 10.36 10.13 -9.20
C PRO A 243 11.67 9.43 -8.82
N THR A 244 11.95 8.31 -9.47
CA THR A 244 13.29 7.72 -9.48
C THR A 244 14.18 8.82 -10.03
N GLY A 245 15.04 9.36 -9.17
CA GLY A 245 15.86 10.52 -9.47
C GLY A 245 16.51 10.43 -10.83
N SER A 246 16.40 11.52 -11.56
CA SER A 246 17.26 11.86 -12.69
C SER A 246 18.70 12.00 -12.23
#